data_178b3bcc8475d34024ff496db5451db4
#
_entry.id   178b3bcc8475d34024ff496db5451db4
#
_cell.length_a   1.000
_cell.length_b   1.000
_cell.length_c   1.000
_cell.angle_alpha   90.00
_cell.angle_beta   90.00
_cell.angle_gamma   90.00
#
_symmetry.space_group_name_H-M   'P 1'
#
loop_
_entity.id
_entity.type
_entity.pdbx_description
1 polymer ?
#
loop_
_entity_poly.entity_id
_entity_poly.type
_entity_poly.pdbx_seq_one_letter_code
_entity_poly.pdbx_strand_id
1 'polypeptide(L)'
;MISDKQLEIIRKIQTLQAELEEGMNSRLPEIFKGLSDQVIELTNDLPLDPKKRAANIRAIIGLKTQLTNVIVTNPEYVKEVGRVLDGFKELKKLSDLYFSELIDGFNAKEVLYQEILKANVEITKDMLLGSGIRNNFANAIQEVLKANASGTTNRTLLQQTLKEFITGTEGEKAFLNRYIKQTTSDAIMTFSREYDNTIAADLNLQFYFYAGTLIADSRQFCKARAGRYFKKSEVEQWANLGNWDGRKSGTTKTTIFSYCGGWGCRHQLHPVSKLQYTVAGKNGLTGMK
;
A
#
# COMPACT_ATOMS: atom_id res chain seq x y z
N MET A 1 5.93 10.13 -29.02
CA MET A 1 5.98 8.99 -28.06
C MET A 1 6.97 9.33 -26.96
N ILE A 2 6.85 8.69 -25.82
CA ILE A 2 7.80 8.79 -24.70
C ILE A 2 9.21 8.41 -25.16
N SER A 3 10.26 9.03 -24.66
CA SER A 3 11.65 8.75 -25.03
C SER A 3 12.15 7.45 -24.38
N ASP A 4 13.19 6.83 -24.96
CA ASP A 4 13.81 5.64 -24.37
C ASP A 4 14.33 5.89 -22.96
N LYS A 5 14.88 7.08 -22.71
CA LYS A 5 15.37 7.49 -21.38
C LYS A 5 14.23 7.60 -20.37
N GLN A 6 13.12 8.20 -20.75
CA GLN A 6 11.92 8.25 -19.90
C GLN A 6 11.34 6.84 -19.64
N LEU A 7 11.32 5.96 -20.66
CA LEU A 7 10.89 4.56 -20.47
C LEU A 7 11.81 3.80 -19.50
N GLU A 8 13.12 4.03 -19.58
CA GLU A 8 14.08 3.46 -18.63
C GLU A 8 13.81 3.92 -17.20
N ILE A 9 13.53 5.22 -17.00
CA ILE A 9 13.19 5.76 -15.67
C ILE A 9 11.88 5.14 -15.16
N ILE A 10 10.85 5.04 -15.99
CA ILE A 10 9.59 4.37 -15.61
C ILE A 10 9.85 2.93 -15.17
N ARG A 11 10.68 2.18 -15.90
CA ARG A 11 11.05 0.81 -15.50
C ARG A 11 11.77 0.78 -14.15
N LYS A 12 12.69 1.71 -13.88
CA LYS A 12 13.36 1.84 -12.57
C LYS A 12 12.36 2.13 -11.46
N ILE A 13 11.38 3.01 -11.68
CA ILE A 13 10.30 3.26 -10.71
C ILE A 13 9.52 1.97 -10.43
N GLN A 14 9.10 1.25 -11.47
CA GLN A 14 8.34 0.00 -11.32
C GLN A 14 9.16 -1.09 -10.61
N THR A 15 10.44 -1.21 -10.92
CA THR A 15 11.34 -2.15 -10.26
C THR A 15 11.48 -1.82 -8.78
N LEU A 16 11.73 -0.56 -8.43
CA LEU A 16 11.84 -0.14 -7.03
C LEU A 16 10.53 -0.35 -6.26
N GLN A 17 9.36 -0.04 -6.86
CA GLN A 17 8.07 -0.33 -6.26
C GLN A 17 7.92 -1.83 -5.94
N ALA A 18 8.28 -2.70 -6.88
CA ALA A 18 8.21 -4.15 -6.69
C ALA A 18 9.21 -4.64 -5.62
N GLU A 19 10.43 -4.12 -5.59
CA GLU A 19 11.45 -4.46 -4.58
C GLU A 19 11.04 -4.04 -3.16
N LEU A 20 10.40 -2.90 -3.00
CA LEU A 20 9.89 -2.44 -1.71
C LEU A 20 8.74 -3.34 -1.22
N GLU A 21 7.81 -3.71 -2.10
CA GLU A 21 6.73 -4.64 -1.77
C GLU A 21 7.26 -6.03 -1.43
N GLU A 22 8.14 -6.59 -2.25
CA GLU A 22 8.67 -7.94 -2.07
C GLU A 22 9.53 -8.04 -0.82
N GLY A 23 10.34 -7.04 -0.55
CA GLY A 23 11.15 -7.02 0.66
C GLY A 23 10.30 -7.05 1.94
N MET A 24 9.22 -6.28 2.03
CA MET A 24 8.28 -6.38 3.14
C MET A 24 7.65 -7.78 3.15
N ASN A 25 7.14 -8.26 2.02
CA ASN A 25 6.41 -9.52 1.91
C ASN A 25 7.23 -10.74 2.28
N SER A 26 8.50 -10.78 1.91
CA SER A 26 9.41 -11.90 2.19
C SER A 26 9.78 -12.03 3.66
N ARG A 27 9.75 -10.93 4.42
CA ARG A 27 10.09 -10.90 5.85
C ARG A 27 8.90 -11.18 6.78
N LEU A 28 7.67 -10.95 6.31
CA LEU A 28 6.48 -11.11 7.14
C LEU A 28 6.34 -12.48 7.82
N PRO A 29 6.63 -13.64 7.18
CA PRO A 29 6.52 -14.94 7.84
C PRO A 29 7.40 -15.07 9.09
N GLU A 30 8.65 -14.60 9.02
CA GLU A 30 9.59 -14.62 10.14
C GLU A 30 9.15 -13.63 11.23
N ILE A 31 8.76 -12.43 10.84
CA ILE A 31 8.24 -11.41 11.77
C ILE A 31 7.01 -11.95 12.51
N PHE A 32 6.08 -12.58 11.82
CA PHE A 32 4.86 -13.13 12.46
C PHE A 32 5.13 -14.29 13.38
N LYS A 33 6.12 -15.12 13.06
CA LYS A 33 6.56 -16.17 13.99
C LYS A 33 7.03 -15.57 15.31
N GLY A 34 7.93 -14.59 15.25
CA GLY A 34 8.43 -13.91 16.46
C GLY A 34 7.33 -13.16 17.22
N LEU A 35 6.39 -12.50 16.49
CA LEU A 35 5.24 -11.83 17.12
C LEU A 35 4.29 -12.83 17.79
N SER A 36 4.07 -13.99 17.18
CA SER A 36 3.25 -15.06 17.77
C SER A 36 3.81 -15.52 19.10
N ASP A 37 5.12 -15.78 19.16
CA ASP A 37 5.77 -16.23 20.40
C ASP A 37 5.62 -15.18 21.52
N GLN A 38 5.83 -13.90 21.22
CA GLN A 38 5.65 -12.81 22.18
C GLN A 38 4.19 -12.63 22.63
N VAL A 39 3.22 -12.74 21.73
CA VAL A 39 1.79 -12.67 22.08
C VAL A 39 1.39 -13.85 22.96
N ILE A 40 1.90 -15.05 22.66
CA ILE A 40 1.65 -16.24 23.48
C ILE A 40 2.22 -16.03 24.89
N GLU A 41 3.43 -15.48 25.02
CA GLU A 41 4.03 -15.16 26.33
C GLU A 41 3.14 -14.23 27.15
N LEU A 42 2.61 -13.16 26.56
CA LEU A 42 1.68 -12.24 27.22
C LEU A 42 0.40 -12.93 27.75
N THR A 43 0.04 -14.09 27.21
CA THR A 43 -1.15 -14.83 27.65
C THR A 43 -0.87 -15.78 28.81
N ASN A 44 0.40 -16.02 29.17
CA ASN A 44 0.76 -16.94 30.24
C ASN A 44 0.22 -16.52 31.61
N ASP A 45 0.11 -15.22 31.86
CA ASP A 45 -0.37 -14.64 33.13
C ASP A 45 -1.88 -14.42 33.14
N LEU A 46 -2.62 -14.74 32.05
CA LEU A 46 -4.06 -14.62 32.04
C LEU A 46 -4.70 -15.63 33.03
N PRO A 47 -5.62 -15.19 33.89
CA PRO A 47 -6.21 -16.06 34.92
C PRO A 47 -7.03 -17.22 34.39
N LEU A 48 -7.66 -17.11 33.22
CA LEU A 48 -8.46 -18.12 32.50
C LEU A 48 -9.37 -18.97 33.44
N ASP A 49 -9.89 -18.38 34.52
CA ASP A 49 -10.76 -19.04 35.49
C ASP A 49 -12.21 -19.07 34.95
N PRO A 50 -12.84 -20.22 34.72
CA PRO A 50 -14.20 -20.31 34.20
C PRO A 50 -15.22 -19.66 35.10
N LYS A 51 -14.95 -19.54 36.42
CA LYS A 51 -15.82 -18.91 37.39
C LYS A 51 -15.65 -17.39 37.45
N LYS A 52 -14.58 -16.86 36.85
CA LYS A 52 -14.20 -15.43 36.93
C LYS A 52 -14.19 -14.74 35.55
N ARG A 53 -15.14 -15.08 34.69
CA ARG A 53 -15.20 -14.56 33.29
C ARG A 53 -15.02 -13.05 33.17
N ALA A 54 -15.68 -12.26 34.07
CA ALA A 54 -15.55 -10.81 34.05
C ALA A 54 -14.11 -10.34 34.39
N ALA A 55 -13.40 -11.03 35.28
CA ALA A 55 -12.00 -10.75 35.59
C ALA A 55 -11.10 -11.12 34.41
N ASN A 56 -11.33 -12.25 33.76
CA ASN A 56 -10.61 -12.68 32.54
C ASN A 56 -10.75 -11.63 31.43
N ILE A 57 -11.96 -11.16 31.17
CA ILE A 57 -12.22 -10.14 30.13
C ILE A 57 -11.50 -8.83 30.48
N ARG A 58 -11.52 -8.38 31.75
CA ARG A 58 -10.79 -7.17 32.16
C ARG A 58 -9.28 -7.33 31.96
N ALA A 59 -8.71 -8.48 32.32
CA ALA A 59 -7.30 -8.77 32.08
C ALA A 59 -6.95 -8.71 30.59
N ILE A 60 -7.78 -9.30 29.71
CA ILE A 60 -7.59 -9.25 28.25
C ILE A 60 -7.66 -7.81 27.73
N ILE A 61 -8.60 -7.00 28.18
CA ILE A 61 -8.68 -5.58 27.82
C ILE A 61 -7.40 -4.85 28.23
N GLY A 62 -6.84 -5.17 29.40
CA GLY A 62 -5.60 -4.59 29.91
C GLY A 62 -4.38 -4.88 29.02
N LEU A 63 -4.38 -5.98 28.24
CA LEU A 63 -3.28 -6.32 27.33
C LEU A 63 -3.21 -5.42 26.07
N LYS A 64 -4.19 -4.58 25.80
CA LYS A 64 -4.25 -3.82 24.53
C LYS A 64 -2.95 -3.05 24.22
N THR A 65 -2.43 -2.33 25.20
CA THR A 65 -1.19 -1.56 25.03
C THR A 65 0.01 -2.47 24.79
N GLN A 66 0.12 -3.57 25.54
CA GLN A 66 1.20 -4.54 25.37
C GLN A 66 1.15 -5.22 24.00
N LEU A 67 -0.05 -5.65 23.55
CA LEU A 67 -0.26 -6.22 22.21
C LEU A 67 0.14 -5.25 21.10
N THR A 68 -0.21 -3.97 21.26
CA THR A 68 0.22 -2.94 20.30
C THR A 68 1.74 -2.82 20.28
N ASN A 69 2.36 -2.77 21.45
CA ASN A 69 3.81 -2.61 21.56
C ASN A 69 4.56 -3.78 20.94
N VAL A 70 4.09 -5.01 21.07
CA VAL A 70 4.72 -6.20 20.48
C VAL A 70 5.06 -6.01 19.00
N ILE A 71 4.14 -5.44 18.19
CA ILE A 71 4.41 -5.22 16.77
C ILE A 71 5.18 -3.94 16.50
N VAL A 72 4.82 -2.81 17.11
CA VAL A 72 5.43 -1.51 16.78
C VAL A 72 6.85 -1.36 17.34
N THR A 73 7.28 -2.23 18.26
CA THR A 73 8.65 -2.30 18.76
C THR A 73 9.44 -3.49 18.24
N ASN A 74 8.83 -4.36 17.43
CA ASN A 74 9.56 -5.47 16.80
C ASN A 74 10.64 -4.93 15.86
N PRO A 75 11.93 -5.20 16.10
CA PRO A 75 13.04 -4.56 15.37
C PRO A 75 13.00 -4.84 13.87
N GLU A 76 12.69 -6.09 13.48
CA GLU A 76 12.66 -6.48 12.07
C GLU A 76 11.47 -5.83 11.36
N TYR A 77 10.30 -5.77 12.00
CA TYR A 77 9.15 -5.09 11.44
C TYR A 77 9.39 -3.59 11.26
N VAL A 78 9.91 -2.92 12.29
CA VAL A 78 10.23 -1.47 12.26
C VAL A 78 11.27 -1.18 11.18
N LYS A 79 12.28 -2.02 11.03
CA LYS A 79 13.30 -1.92 9.98
C LYS A 79 12.69 -2.01 8.58
N GLU A 80 11.80 -2.98 8.33
CA GLU A 80 11.15 -3.12 7.02
C GLU A 80 10.19 -1.97 6.72
N VAL A 81 9.44 -1.47 7.71
CA VAL A 81 8.66 -0.24 7.54
C VAL A 81 9.57 0.94 7.23
N GLY A 82 10.69 1.10 7.95
CA GLY A 82 11.70 2.13 7.67
C GLY A 82 12.20 2.06 6.24
N ARG A 83 12.49 0.86 5.72
CA ARG A 83 12.91 0.65 4.34
C ARG A 83 11.85 1.11 3.32
N VAL A 84 10.58 0.85 3.58
CA VAL A 84 9.48 1.34 2.72
C VAL A 84 9.41 2.87 2.73
N LEU A 85 9.51 3.50 3.92
CA LEU A 85 9.48 4.96 4.06
C LEU A 85 10.68 5.65 3.40
N ASP A 86 11.87 5.06 3.50
CA ASP A 86 13.05 5.55 2.77
C ASP A 86 12.92 5.35 1.26
N GLY A 87 12.26 4.28 0.83
CA GLY A 87 11.95 4.02 -0.56
C GLY A 87 11.14 5.15 -1.22
N PHE A 88 10.31 5.87 -0.47
CA PHE A 88 9.59 7.03 -1.01
C PHE A 88 10.54 8.17 -1.44
N LYS A 89 11.66 8.35 -0.73
CA LYS A 89 12.69 9.32 -1.12
C LYS A 89 13.35 8.93 -2.44
N GLU A 90 13.61 7.64 -2.63
CA GLU A 90 14.20 7.14 -3.87
C GLU A 90 13.19 7.18 -5.04
N LEU A 91 11.93 6.86 -4.79
CA LEU A 91 10.85 7.02 -5.78
C LEU A 91 10.71 8.48 -6.19
N LYS A 92 10.75 9.42 -5.21
CA LYS A 92 10.78 10.86 -5.50
C LYS A 92 11.93 11.23 -6.43
N LYS A 93 13.17 10.79 -6.15
CA LYS A 93 14.34 11.08 -6.99
C LYS A 93 14.15 10.57 -8.42
N LEU A 94 13.60 9.39 -8.60
CA LEU A 94 13.31 8.85 -9.93
C LEU A 94 12.22 9.65 -10.65
N SER A 95 11.16 10.06 -9.96
CA SER A 95 10.13 10.95 -10.51
C SER A 95 10.71 12.32 -10.87
N ASP A 96 11.54 12.91 -10.01
CA ASP A 96 12.23 14.18 -10.30
C ASP A 96 13.10 14.06 -11.57
N LEU A 97 13.81 12.94 -11.72
CA LEU A 97 14.59 12.67 -12.93
C LEU A 97 13.69 12.54 -14.16
N TYR A 98 12.55 11.88 -14.04
CA TYR A 98 11.56 11.77 -15.12
C TYR A 98 11.07 13.16 -15.58
N PHE A 99 10.70 14.02 -14.62
CA PHE A 99 10.24 15.37 -14.94
C PHE A 99 11.35 16.29 -15.47
N SER A 100 12.59 16.09 -15.03
CA SER A 100 13.75 16.79 -15.59
C SER A 100 14.01 16.43 -17.06
N GLU A 101 13.68 15.20 -17.47
CA GLU A 101 13.73 14.78 -18.87
C GLU A 101 12.50 15.25 -19.69
N LEU A 102 11.42 15.60 -19.03
CA LEU A 102 10.18 16.03 -19.67
C LEU A 102 10.13 17.55 -19.86
N ILE A 103 10.65 18.31 -18.90
CA ILE A 103 10.50 19.76 -18.77
C ILE A 103 11.87 20.41 -18.54
N ASP A 104 12.30 21.26 -19.46
CA ASP A 104 13.51 22.05 -19.30
C ASP A 104 13.38 22.99 -18.10
N GLY A 105 14.39 23.01 -17.22
CA GLY A 105 14.41 23.84 -16.03
C GLY A 105 13.49 23.37 -14.90
N PHE A 106 13.04 22.10 -14.90
CA PHE A 106 12.25 21.53 -13.79
C PHE A 106 12.96 21.72 -12.44
N ASN A 107 12.25 22.29 -11.46
CA ASN A 107 12.77 22.52 -10.11
C ASN A 107 12.25 21.47 -9.11
N ALA A 108 13.02 20.40 -8.91
CA ALA A 108 12.70 19.32 -7.95
C ALA A 108 12.70 19.76 -6.47
N LYS A 109 13.16 20.99 -6.16
CA LYS A 109 13.27 21.52 -4.79
C LYS A 109 12.08 22.35 -4.36
N GLU A 110 11.02 22.42 -5.17
CA GLU A 110 9.80 23.13 -4.79
C GLU A 110 9.24 22.62 -3.45
N VAL A 111 8.80 23.54 -2.61
CA VAL A 111 8.28 23.25 -1.26
C VAL A 111 7.10 22.29 -1.33
N LEU A 112 6.21 22.49 -2.31
CA LEU A 112 5.06 21.63 -2.54
C LEU A 112 5.45 20.15 -2.68
N TYR A 113 6.51 19.86 -3.44
CA TYR A 113 6.94 18.48 -3.69
C TYR A 113 7.57 17.81 -2.45
N GLN A 114 8.20 18.61 -1.58
CA GLN A 114 8.69 18.13 -0.28
C GLN A 114 7.54 17.82 0.69
N GLU A 115 6.50 18.65 0.71
CA GLU A 115 5.33 18.44 1.58
C GLU A 115 4.53 17.20 1.16
N ILE A 116 4.41 16.89 -0.14
CA ILE A 116 3.78 15.62 -0.60
C ILE A 116 4.56 14.41 -0.08
N LEU A 117 5.89 14.41 -0.20
CA LEU A 117 6.72 13.34 0.35
C LEU A 117 6.49 13.18 1.85
N LYS A 118 6.58 14.28 2.61
CA LYS A 118 6.41 14.29 4.06
C LYS A 118 5.04 13.78 4.48
N ALA A 119 3.97 14.26 3.86
CA ALA A 119 2.60 13.85 4.16
C ALA A 119 2.42 12.33 3.93
N ASN A 120 2.89 11.79 2.81
CA ASN A 120 2.78 10.36 2.53
C ASN A 120 3.62 9.51 3.48
N VAL A 121 4.82 9.96 3.88
CA VAL A 121 5.64 9.30 4.91
C VAL A 121 4.89 9.23 6.23
N GLU A 122 4.32 10.33 6.71
CA GLU A 122 3.59 10.38 7.98
C GLU A 122 2.31 9.52 7.95
N ILE A 123 1.52 9.58 6.88
CA ILE A 123 0.32 8.76 6.70
C ILE A 123 0.69 7.27 6.70
N THR A 124 1.70 6.88 5.93
CA THR A 124 2.12 5.47 5.86
C THR A 124 2.68 4.97 7.18
N LYS A 125 3.44 5.82 7.88
CA LYS A 125 3.95 5.52 9.22
C LYS A 125 2.81 5.31 10.23
N ASP A 126 1.78 6.15 10.21
CA ASP A 126 0.61 5.96 11.08
C ASP A 126 -0.16 4.67 10.73
N MET A 127 -0.31 4.33 9.46
CA MET A 127 -0.95 3.08 9.04
C MET A 127 -0.18 1.84 9.50
N LEU A 128 1.15 1.84 9.41
CA LEU A 128 1.99 0.67 9.68
C LEU A 128 2.58 0.61 11.10
N LEU A 129 2.80 1.74 11.77
CA LEU A 129 3.37 1.81 13.12
C LEU A 129 2.48 2.55 14.14
N GLY A 130 1.37 3.13 13.69
CA GLY A 130 0.48 3.95 14.53
C GLY A 130 -0.92 3.37 14.70
N SER A 131 -1.91 4.20 14.47
CA SER A 131 -3.32 3.88 14.67
C SER A 131 -3.82 2.75 13.77
N GLY A 132 -3.34 2.67 12.54
CA GLY A 132 -3.73 1.64 11.58
C GLY A 132 -3.41 0.24 12.08
N ILE A 133 -2.15 -0.03 12.43
CA ILE A 133 -1.74 -1.34 12.93
C ILE A 133 -2.34 -1.66 14.30
N ARG A 134 -2.51 -0.65 15.17
CA ARG A 134 -3.16 -0.82 16.46
C ARG A 134 -4.57 -1.35 16.33
N ASN A 135 -5.34 -0.79 15.41
CA ASN A 135 -6.73 -1.20 15.20
C ASN A 135 -6.83 -2.57 14.51
N ASN A 136 -5.92 -2.90 13.62
CA ASN A 136 -5.95 -4.15 12.85
C ASN A 136 -5.22 -5.32 13.53
N PHE A 137 -4.29 -5.07 14.45
CA PHE A 137 -3.57 -6.12 15.17
C PHE A 137 -4.10 -6.31 16.59
N ALA A 138 -3.95 -5.29 17.47
CA ALA A 138 -4.27 -5.44 18.87
C ALA A 138 -5.76 -5.71 19.11
N ASN A 139 -6.66 -5.01 18.41
CA ASN A 139 -8.10 -5.25 18.55
C ASN A 139 -8.50 -6.65 18.04
N ALA A 140 -7.94 -7.09 16.90
CA ALA A 140 -8.27 -8.40 16.35
C ALA A 140 -7.79 -9.54 17.28
N ILE A 141 -6.60 -9.43 17.87
CA ILE A 141 -6.12 -10.39 18.89
C ILE A 141 -6.99 -10.34 20.15
N GLN A 142 -7.39 -9.16 20.61
CA GLN A 142 -8.30 -9.06 21.76
C GLN A 142 -9.63 -9.75 21.53
N GLU A 143 -10.20 -9.68 20.33
CA GLU A 143 -11.44 -10.40 20.01
C GLU A 143 -11.25 -11.92 20.07
N VAL A 144 -10.12 -12.43 19.53
CA VAL A 144 -9.77 -13.87 19.67
C VAL A 144 -9.62 -14.28 21.13
N LEU A 145 -8.93 -13.46 21.94
CA LEU A 145 -8.76 -13.72 23.39
C LEU A 145 -10.11 -13.70 24.13
N LYS A 146 -10.98 -12.72 23.86
CA LYS A 146 -12.32 -12.62 24.49
C LYS A 146 -13.20 -13.83 24.13
N ALA A 147 -13.22 -14.22 22.87
CA ALA A 147 -13.99 -15.38 22.42
C ALA A 147 -13.54 -16.65 23.14
N ASN A 148 -12.24 -16.88 23.25
CA ASN A 148 -11.69 -18.03 23.97
C ASN A 148 -11.92 -17.94 25.48
N ALA A 149 -11.75 -16.78 26.12
CA ALA A 149 -12.02 -16.61 27.56
C ALA A 149 -13.48 -16.82 27.92
N SER A 150 -14.38 -16.68 26.97
CA SER A 150 -15.83 -16.96 27.17
C SER A 150 -16.19 -18.44 26.97
N GLY A 151 -15.43 -19.14 26.12
CA GLY A 151 -15.76 -20.51 25.69
C GLY A 151 -14.88 -21.60 26.26
N THR A 152 -13.61 -21.35 26.56
CA THR A 152 -12.66 -22.35 27.03
C THR A 152 -11.69 -21.79 28.08
N THR A 153 -11.23 -22.67 28.96
CA THR A 153 -10.14 -22.40 29.90
C THR A 153 -8.86 -23.17 29.55
N ASN A 154 -8.87 -23.85 28.40
CA ASN A 154 -7.72 -24.60 27.93
C ASN A 154 -6.68 -23.63 27.32
N ARG A 155 -5.61 -23.37 28.07
CA ARG A 155 -4.51 -22.50 27.69
C ARG A 155 -3.81 -22.97 26.42
N THR A 156 -3.60 -24.27 26.26
CA THR A 156 -2.95 -24.84 25.07
C THR A 156 -3.77 -24.56 23.81
N LEU A 157 -5.09 -24.74 23.89
CA LEU A 157 -5.97 -24.43 22.77
C LEU A 157 -5.99 -22.93 22.44
N LEU A 158 -6.01 -22.06 23.47
CA LEU A 158 -5.91 -20.62 23.28
C LEU A 158 -4.61 -20.23 22.55
N GLN A 159 -3.48 -20.76 23.00
CA GLN A 159 -2.16 -20.48 22.42
C GLN A 159 -2.06 -20.97 20.97
N GLN A 160 -2.60 -22.16 20.68
CA GLN A 160 -2.69 -22.67 19.31
C GLN A 160 -3.55 -21.76 18.43
N THR A 161 -4.74 -21.37 18.89
CA THR A 161 -5.64 -20.46 18.16
C THR A 161 -4.96 -19.11 17.87
N LEU A 162 -4.25 -18.53 18.83
CA LEU A 162 -3.51 -17.29 18.65
C LEU A 162 -2.38 -17.44 17.63
N LYS A 163 -1.64 -18.54 17.71
CA LYS A 163 -0.59 -18.86 16.75
C LYS A 163 -1.13 -18.92 15.33
N GLU A 164 -2.17 -19.72 15.11
CA GLU A 164 -2.83 -19.86 13.82
C GLU A 164 -3.41 -18.53 13.30
N PHE A 165 -4.00 -17.73 14.18
CA PHE A 165 -4.51 -16.40 13.83
C PHE A 165 -3.41 -15.44 13.37
N ILE A 166 -2.24 -15.44 14.04
CA ILE A 166 -1.13 -14.54 13.74
C ILE A 166 -0.32 -15.03 12.54
N THR A 167 -0.01 -16.32 12.47
CA THR A 167 0.84 -16.89 11.41
C THR A 167 0.08 -17.38 10.18
N GLY A 168 -1.23 -17.60 10.32
CA GLY A 168 -2.07 -18.28 9.32
C GLY A 168 -2.01 -19.79 9.47
N THR A 169 -2.84 -20.46 8.70
CA THR A 169 -2.92 -21.95 8.57
C THR A 169 -2.56 -22.38 7.16
N GLU A 170 -2.42 -23.68 6.95
CA GLU A 170 -2.28 -24.24 5.61
C GLU A 170 -3.55 -23.92 4.78
N GLY A 171 -3.40 -23.05 3.76
CA GLY A 171 -4.50 -22.56 2.91
C GLY A 171 -5.11 -21.21 3.28
N GLU A 172 -4.92 -20.69 4.51
CA GLU A 172 -5.39 -19.35 4.90
C GLU A 172 -4.25 -18.44 5.36
N LYS A 173 -4.04 -17.35 4.61
CA LYS A 173 -3.08 -16.30 5.03
C LYS A 173 -3.65 -15.55 6.23
N ALA A 174 -2.80 -15.32 7.24
CA ALA A 174 -3.13 -14.50 8.39
C ALA A 174 -3.78 -13.16 7.99
N PHE A 175 -4.78 -12.73 8.73
CA PHE A 175 -5.45 -11.44 8.53
C PHE A 175 -4.45 -10.28 8.49
N LEU A 176 -3.52 -10.25 9.44
CA LEU A 176 -2.51 -9.21 9.54
C LEU A 176 -1.56 -9.19 8.33
N ASN A 177 -1.22 -10.36 7.80
CA ASN A 177 -0.40 -10.47 6.58
C ASN A 177 -1.07 -9.76 5.40
N ARG A 178 -2.38 -9.99 5.22
CA ARG A 178 -3.14 -9.30 4.16
C ARG A 178 -3.18 -7.80 4.38
N TYR A 179 -3.43 -7.36 5.61
CA TYR A 179 -3.46 -5.93 5.95
C TYR A 179 -2.13 -5.25 5.63
N ILE A 180 -1.00 -5.77 6.14
CA ILE A 180 0.32 -5.16 5.94
C ILE A 180 0.70 -5.16 4.45
N LYS A 181 0.51 -6.28 3.75
CA LYS A 181 0.81 -6.38 2.32
C LYS A 181 0.02 -5.37 1.50
N GLN A 182 -1.28 -5.29 1.73
CA GLN A 182 -2.12 -4.37 0.99
C GLN A 182 -1.82 -2.92 1.33
N THR A 183 -1.65 -2.59 2.61
CA THR A 183 -1.31 -1.23 3.06
C THR A 183 0.03 -0.78 2.48
N THR A 184 1.05 -1.64 2.48
CA THR A 184 2.37 -1.35 1.91
C THR A 184 2.28 -1.10 0.41
N SER A 185 1.65 -2.01 -0.33
CA SER A 185 1.47 -1.88 -1.79
C SER A 185 0.69 -0.62 -2.15
N ASP A 186 -0.45 -0.39 -1.49
CA ASP A 186 -1.28 0.79 -1.74
C ASP A 186 -0.55 2.09 -1.37
N ALA A 187 0.24 2.13 -0.30
CA ALA A 187 1.01 3.31 0.10
C ALA A 187 2.09 3.66 -0.94
N ILE A 188 2.87 2.67 -1.40
CA ILE A 188 3.90 2.84 -2.43
C ILE A 188 3.29 3.38 -3.73
N MET A 189 2.19 2.77 -4.19
CA MET A 189 1.53 3.17 -5.42
C MET A 189 0.83 4.53 -5.31
N THR A 190 0.21 4.81 -4.16
CA THR A 190 -0.46 6.09 -3.91
C THR A 190 0.55 7.22 -3.90
N PHE A 191 1.68 7.07 -3.16
CA PHE A 191 2.74 8.06 -3.16
C PHE A 191 3.22 8.41 -4.58
N SER A 192 3.62 7.40 -5.36
CA SER A 192 4.15 7.61 -6.72
C SER A 192 3.15 8.36 -7.60
N ARG A 193 1.88 7.99 -7.54
CA ARG A 193 0.82 8.61 -8.35
C ARG A 193 0.48 10.03 -7.90
N GLU A 194 0.39 10.26 -6.60
CA GLU A 194 0.10 11.59 -6.04
C GLU A 194 1.24 12.54 -6.32
N TYR A 195 2.48 12.08 -6.18
CA TYR A 195 3.66 12.87 -6.49
C TYR A 195 3.67 13.31 -7.95
N ASP A 196 3.57 12.37 -8.89
CA ASP A 196 3.54 12.66 -10.32
C ASP A 196 2.34 13.54 -10.71
N ASN A 197 1.16 13.27 -10.15
CA ASN A 197 -0.04 14.06 -10.45
C ASN A 197 0.03 15.48 -9.89
N THR A 198 0.65 15.68 -8.73
CA THR A 198 0.85 17.02 -8.15
C THR A 198 1.77 17.85 -9.05
N ILE A 199 2.90 17.30 -9.49
CA ILE A 199 3.81 17.97 -10.43
C ILE A 199 3.08 18.25 -11.76
N ALA A 200 2.33 17.28 -12.27
CA ALA A 200 1.57 17.45 -13.51
C ALA A 200 0.53 18.57 -13.41
N ALA A 201 -0.12 18.71 -12.27
CA ALA A 201 -1.09 19.78 -12.01
C ALA A 201 -0.41 21.15 -11.90
N ASP A 202 0.70 21.23 -11.15
CA ASP A 202 1.49 22.44 -10.97
C ASP A 202 2.05 22.96 -12.31
N LEU A 203 2.54 22.05 -13.16
CA LEU A 203 3.05 22.36 -14.50
C LEU A 203 1.96 22.39 -15.60
N ASN A 204 0.69 22.27 -15.22
CA ASN A 204 -0.47 22.24 -16.13
C ASN A 204 -0.33 21.22 -17.29
N LEU A 205 0.21 20.04 -17.02
CA LEU A 205 0.34 18.97 -18.00
C LEU A 205 -1.02 18.33 -18.30
N GLN A 206 -1.31 18.13 -19.58
CA GLN A 206 -2.65 17.71 -20.04
C GLN A 206 -2.67 16.33 -20.70
N PHE A 207 -1.53 15.66 -20.79
CA PHE A 207 -1.39 14.38 -21.49
C PHE A 207 -0.66 13.37 -20.64
N TYR A 208 -1.06 12.10 -20.72
CA TYR A 208 -0.58 11.04 -19.87
C TYR A 208 -0.32 9.76 -20.67
N PHE A 209 0.68 9.00 -20.26
CA PHE A 209 0.93 7.64 -20.69
C PHE A 209 0.57 6.67 -19.55
N TYR A 210 -0.30 5.68 -19.82
CA TYR A 210 -0.70 4.69 -18.81
C TYR A 210 0.26 3.51 -18.85
N ALA A 211 1.17 3.45 -17.89
CA ALA A 211 2.21 2.44 -17.77
C ALA A 211 1.90 1.42 -16.69
N GLY A 212 2.39 0.20 -16.87
CA GLY A 212 2.32 -0.90 -15.91
C GLY A 212 2.37 -2.25 -16.61
N THR A 213 2.90 -3.25 -15.91
CA THR A 213 2.98 -4.62 -16.43
C THR A 213 1.62 -5.29 -16.37
N LEU A 214 1.19 -5.86 -17.49
CA LEU A 214 0.01 -6.73 -17.53
C LEU A 214 0.39 -8.14 -17.11
N ILE A 215 -0.40 -8.72 -16.22
CA ILE A 215 -0.32 -10.12 -15.79
C ILE A 215 -1.65 -10.82 -16.14
N ALA A 216 -1.71 -12.14 -16.00
CA ALA A 216 -2.92 -12.92 -16.33
C ALA A 216 -4.18 -12.35 -15.65
N ASP A 217 -4.08 -12.01 -14.37
CA ASP A 217 -5.17 -11.48 -13.55
C ASP A 217 -5.38 -9.96 -13.67
N SER A 218 -4.69 -9.30 -14.60
CA SER A 218 -4.91 -7.86 -14.83
C SER A 218 -6.36 -7.58 -15.19
N ARG A 219 -6.95 -6.60 -14.53
CA ARG A 219 -8.35 -6.20 -14.77
C ARG A 219 -8.55 -5.68 -16.19
N GLN A 220 -9.74 -5.86 -16.74
CA GLN A 220 -10.12 -5.32 -18.05
C GLN A 220 -9.91 -3.81 -18.12
N PHE A 221 -10.16 -3.10 -17.01
CA PHE A 221 -9.85 -1.68 -16.88
C PHE A 221 -8.40 -1.37 -17.26
N CYS A 222 -7.44 -2.13 -16.73
CA CYS A 222 -6.01 -1.92 -17.01
C CYS A 222 -5.61 -2.46 -18.39
N LYS A 223 -6.12 -3.64 -18.79
CA LYS A 223 -5.83 -4.24 -20.11
C LYS A 223 -6.20 -3.31 -21.27
N ALA A 224 -7.32 -2.59 -21.16
CA ALA A 224 -7.76 -1.66 -22.19
C ALA A 224 -6.88 -0.40 -22.31
N ARG A 225 -6.09 -0.07 -21.26
CA ARG A 225 -5.40 1.23 -21.15
C ARG A 225 -3.88 1.11 -21.16
N ALA A 226 -3.31 0.00 -20.73
CA ALA A 226 -1.86 -0.19 -20.64
C ALA A 226 -1.16 0.05 -21.98
N GLY A 227 -0.09 0.82 -21.96
CA GLY A 227 0.69 1.18 -23.15
C GLY A 227 0.06 2.27 -24.02
N ARG A 228 -0.99 2.95 -23.55
CA ARG A 228 -1.70 3.96 -24.33
C ARG A 228 -1.59 5.36 -23.73
N TYR A 229 -1.87 6.35 -24.57
CA TYR A 229 -1.79 7.77 -24.23
C TYR A 229 -3.19 8.38 -24.16
N PHE A 230 -3.41 9.22 -23.16
CA PHE A 230 -4.71 9.83 -22.87
C PHE A 230 -4.57 11.33 -22.60
N LYS A 231 -5.62 12.09 -22.93
CA LYS A 231 -5.77 13.46 -22.44
C LYS A 231 -6.25 13.42 -20.98
N LYS A 232 -5.96 14.46 -20.22
CA LYS A 232 -6.47 14.64 -18.86
C LYS A 232 -7.99 14.47 -18.81
N SER A 233 -8.71 15.11 -19.73
CA SER A 233 -10.17 15.02 -19.83
C SER A 233 -10.69 13.60 -20.09
N GLU A 234 -9.94 12.77 -20.81
CA GLU A 234 -10.30 11.36 -21.03
C GLU A 234 -10.10 10.54 -19.74
N VAL A 235 -9.03 10.78 -19.01
CA VAL A 235 -8.77 10.14 -17.70
C VAL A 235 -9.86 10.54 -16.69
N GLU A 236 -10.23 11.80 -16.63
CA GLU A 236 -11.33 12.29 -15.78
C GLU A 236 -12.67 11.59 -16.07
N GLN A 237 -12.94 11.26 -17.32
CA GLN A 237 -14.16 10.52 -17.70
C GLN A 237 -14.16 9.07 -17.21
N TRP A 238 -13.01 8.48 -16.90
CA TRP A 238 -13.00 7.12 -16.31
C TRP A 238 -13.73 7.06 -14.98
N ALA A 239 -13.77 8.14 -14.22
CA ALA A 239 -14.54 8.23 -12.98
C ALA A 239 -16.06 8.03 -13.19
N ASN A 240 -16.58 8.32 -14.40
CA ASN A 240 -17.99 8.15 -14.78
C ASN A 240 -18.30 6.75 -15.31
N LEU A 241 -17.29 5.90 -15.53
CA LEU A 241 -17.52 4.51 -15.89
C LEU A 241 -18.23 3.80 -14.73
N GLY A 242 -19.07 2.84 -15.08
CA GLY A 242 -19.71 1.98 -14.09
C GLY A 242 -18.73 1.32 -13.15
N ASN A 243 -19.22 0.50 -12.28
CA ASN A 243 -18.34 -0.23 -11.35
C ASN A 243 -17.45 -1.21 -12.13
N TRP A 244 -16.15 -1.27 -11.78
CA TRP A 244 -15.22 -2.30 -12.24
C TRP A 244 -14.61 -3.00 -11.05
N ASP A 245 -14.14 -4.22 -11.25
CA ASP A 245 -13.51 -4.99 -10.19
C ASP A 245 -12.35 -4.23 -9.55
N GLY A 246 -12.38 -4.12 -8.23
CA GLY A 246 -11.37 -3.41 -7.42
C GLY A 246 -11.47 -1.88 -7.44
N ARG A 247 -12.50 -1.27 -8.04
CA ARG A 247 -12.71 0.19 -7.97
C ARG A 247 -12.72 0.65 -6.51
N LYS A 248 -11.90 1.68 -6.20
CA LYS A 248 -11.92 2.29 -4.86
C LYS A 248 -13.17 3.15 -4.67
N SER A 249 -13.80 3.06 -3.50
CA SER A 249 -14.81 4.02 -3.07
C SER A 249 -14.20 5.44 -3.09
N GLY A 250 -15.00 6.44 -3.47
CA GLY A 250 -14.50 7.81 -3.60
C GLY A 250 -13.71 8.07 -4.89
N THR A 251 -13.78 7.18 -5.90
CA THR A 251 -13.22 7.46 -7.23
C THR A 251 -14.00 8.58 -7.90
N THR A 252 -13.38 9.73 -8.07
CA THR A 252 -13.88 10.96 -8.70
C THR A 252 -12.98 11.37 -9.86
N LYS A 253 -13.33 12.44 -10.59
CA LYS A 253 -12.49 13.02 -11.64
C LYS A 253 -11.10 13.43 -11.14
N THR A 254 -10.96 13.79 -9.86
CA THR A 254 -9.68 14.17 -9.25
C THR A 254 -8.93 12.94 -8.77
N THR A 255 -9.59 12.04 -8.02
CA THR A 255 -8.94 10.90 -7.39
C THR A 255 -8.61 9.77 -8.35
N ILE A 256 -9.17 9.74 -9.57
CA ILE A 256 -8.86 8.71 -10.58
C ILE A 256 -7.38 8.66 -10.96
N PHE A 257 -6.65 9.77 -10.89
CA PHE A 257 -5.22 9.84 -11.16
C PHE A 257 -4.39 9.10 -10.10
N SER A 258 -4.79 9.17 -8.83
CA SER A 258 -4.15 8.44 -7.73
C SER A 258 -4.70 7.01 -7.58
N TYR A 259 -5.98 6.78 -7.88
CA TYR A 259 -6.60 5.47 -7.70
C TYR A 259 -6.41 4.54 -8.90
N CYS A 260 -6.28 5.08 -10.11
CA CYS A 260 -6.10 4.30 -11.35
C CYS A 260 -7.10 3.12 -11.46
N GLY A 261 -6.61 1.90 -11.61
CA GLY A 261 -7.43 0.67 -11.66
C GLY A 261 -8.02 0.21 -10.32
N GLY A 262 -7.77 0.93 -9.20
CA GLY A 262 -8.33 0.64 -7.87
C GLY A 262 -7.38 -0.17 -6.97
N TRP A 263 -7.97 -0.96 -6.06
CA TRP A 263 -7.22 -1.74 -5.06
C TRP A 263 -6.20 -2.70 -5.69
N GLY A 264 -4.95 -2.67 -5.20
CA GLY A 264 -3.86 -3.51 -5.71
C GLY A 264 -3.48 -3.25 -7.18
N CYS A 265 -3.90 -2.12 -7.77
CA CYS A 265 -3.48 -1.75 -9.12
C CYS A 265 -2.04 -1.25 -9.11
N ARG A 266 -1.18 -1.83 -9.96
CA ARG A 266 0.23 -1.44 -10.13
C ARG A 266 0.50 -0.61 -11.39
N HIS A 267 -0.55 -0.09 -12.04
CA HIS A 267 -0.41 0.81 -13.18
C HIS A 267 -0.40 2.27 -12.72
N GLN A 268 0.27 3.13 -13.47
CA GLN A 268 0.42 4.55 -13.18
C GLN A 268 0.25 5.39 -14.43
N LEU A 269 -0.25 6.61 -14.27
CA LEU A 269 -0.32 7.64 -15.30
C LEU A 269 0.93 8.51 -15.21
N HIS A 270 1.81 8.42 -16.20
CA HIS A 270 2.98 9.29 -16.31
C HIS A 270 2.65 10.46 -17.23
N PRO A 271 2.80 11.71 -16.78
CA PRO A 271 2.59 12.89 -17.61
C PRO A 271 3.53 12.90 -18.81
N VAL A 272 3.05 13.34 -19.96
CA VAL A 272 3.84 13.44 -21.19
C VAL A 272 3.60 14.78 -21.88
N SER A 273 4.52 15.21 -22.75
CA SER A 273 4.36 16.43 -23.52
C SER A 273 3.28 16.30 -24.61
N LYS A 274 2.75 17.44 -25.04
CA LYS A 274 1.81 17.50 -26.18
C LYS A 274 2.41 16.86 -27.44
N LEU A 275 3.69 17.09 -27.69
CA LEU A 275 4.39 16.50 -28.84
C LEU A 275 4.40 14.97 -28.78
N GLN A 276 4.74 14.40 -27.60
CA GLN A 276 4.76 12.95 -27.39
C GLN A 276 3.37 12.34 -27.61
N TYR A 277 2.31 12.96 -27.09
CA TYR A 277 0.92 12.55 -27.31
C TYR A 277 0.55 12.60 -28.80
N THR A 278 0.90 13.68 -29.50
CA THR A 278 0.57 13.84 -30.93
C THR A 278 1.25 12.76 -31.80
N VAL A 279 2.52 12.47 -31.53
CA VAL A 279 3.26 11.40 -32.22
C VAL A 279 2.64 10.02 -31.91
N ALA A 280 2.23 9.78 -30.67
CA ALA A 280 1.52 8.55 -30.30
C ALA A 280 0.18 8.39 -31.05
N GLY A 281 -0.54 9.50 -31.25
CA GLY A 281 -1.79 9.51 -32.02
C GLY A 281 -1.59 9.08 -33.48
N LYS A 282 -0.51 9.52 -34.13
CA LYS A 282 -0.17 9.10 -35.50
C LYS A 282 0.10 7.58 -35.60
N ASN A 283 0.48 6.95 -34.51
CA ASN A 283 0.73 5.51 -34.42
C ASN A 283 -0.46 4.72 -33.80
N GLY A 284 -1.64 5.32 -33.70
CA GLY A 284 -2.84 4.67 -33.16
C GLY A 284 -2.77 4.29 -31.68
N LEU A 285 -1.90 4.93 -30.90
CA LEU A 285 -1.66 4.63 -29.47
C LEU A 285 -2.45 5.50 -28.49
N THR A 286 -3.36 6.36 -28.97
CA THR A 286 -4.19 7.22 -28.10
C THR A 286 -5.56 6.61 -27.81
N GLY A 287 -6.15 6.99 -26.67
CA GLY A 287 -7.48 6.56 -26.25
C GLY A 287 -7.57 5.07 -25.84
N MET A 288 -8.79 4.58 -25.62
CA MET A 288 -9.07 3.16 -25.36
C MET A 288 -9.14 2.38 -26.68
N LYS A 289 -8.78 1.08 -26.62
CA LYS A 289 -9.03 0.14 -27.72
C LYS A 289 -10.50 -0.18 -27.84
#